data_5c7d63f1dff0d3d6447a168fdc28f00e
#
_entry.id   5c7d63f1dff0d3d6447a168fdc28f00e
#
_cell.length_a   1.000
_cell.length_b   1.000
_cell.length_c   1.000
_cell.angle_alpha   90.00
_cell.angle_beta   90.00
_cell.angle_gamma   90.00
#
_symmetry.space_group_name_H-M   'P 1'
#
loop_
_entity.id
_entity.type
_entity.pdbx_description
1 polymer ?
#
loop_
_entity_poly.entity_id
_entity_poly.type
_entity_poly.pdbx_seq_one_letter_code
_entity_poly.pdbx_strand_id
1 'polypeptide(L)'
;MRKMVSVIVGLALLSGCQTHGVGTFWQTHSIDYSDIRAAEDQFAQFAELAAAAPESEALDAMDGLFDLLKEDPVAYYIYTDWIGGAFYNMLSPCRSVPLYSKAVERIVADGVLSESEYEPFLQRREWMQYNRKGDVATVPGASLKGRRTLVLVLDLGCPSCREALEKLAAEPAWAQTARVAVGCGYGSAPDVPGWEYVYPENAGSVFDIHMTPVYFVVAADGTVESGYTLAL
;
A
#
# COMPACT_ATOMS: atom_id res chain seq x y z
N MET A 1 9.03 -26.20 -71.79
CA MET A 1 9.56 -26.53 -70.47
C MET A 1 9.07 -25.47 -69.49
N ARG A 2 8.01 -25.79 -68.72
CA ARG A 2 7.46 -24.94 -67.68
C ARG A 2 8.03 -25.37 -66.34
N LYS A 3 8.78 -24.49 -65.67
CA LYS A 3 9.28 -24.74 -64.32
C LYS A 3 8.14 -24.39 -63.33
N MET A 4 7.69 -25.42 -62.60
CA MET A 4 6.84 -25.24 -61.44
C MET A 4 7.68 -24.77 -60.27
N VAL A 5 7.34 -23.60 -59.72
CA VAL A 5 7.91 -23.10 -58.50
C VAL A 5 6.97 -23.52 -57.36
N SER A 6 7.41 -24.46 -56.53
CA SER A 6 6.69 -24.84 -55.31
C SER A 6 6.96 -23.78 -54.25
N VAL A 7 5.89 -23.07 -53.85
CA VAL A 7 5.89 -22.17 -52.68
C VAL A 7 5.59 -23.00 -51.44
N ILE A 8 6.60 -23.19 -50.62
CA ILE A 8 6.42 -23.78 -49.26
C ILE A 8 5.94 -22.66 -48.36
N VAL A 9 4.64 -22.68 -48.00
CA VAL A 9 4.09 -21.82 -46.97
C VAL A 9 4.46 -22.45 -45.62
N GLY A 10 5.49 -21.88 -44.98
CA GLY A 10 5.85 -22.22 -43.60
C GLY A 10 4.78 -21.71 -42.65
N LEU A 11 4.00 -22.61 -42.08
CA LEU A 11 3.14 -22.32 -40.91
C LEU A 11 4.07 -22.05 -39.72
N ALA A 12 4.30 -20.78 -39.39
CA ALA A 12 4.88 -20.41 -38.12
C ALA A 12 3.84 -20.70 -37.04
N LEU A 13 4.04 -21.79 -36.29
CA LEU A 13 3.35 -22.03 -35.04
C LEU A 13 3.79 -20.93 -34.05
N LEU A 14 2.99 -19.87 -33.94
CA LEU A 14 3.05 -18.93 -32.85
C LEU A 14 2.63 -19.74 -31.60
N SER A 15 3.64 -20.29 -30.89
CA SER A 15 3.46 -20.70 -29.51
C SER A 15 3.10 -19.44 -28.73
N GLY A 16 1.80 -19.16 -28.64
CA GLY A 16 1.29 -18.12 -27.76
C GLY A 16 1.72 -18.50 -26.34
N CYS A 17 2.66 -17.75 -25.77
CA CYS A 17 2.74 -17.64 -24.32
C CYS A 17 1.35 -17.20 -23.88
N GLN A 18 0.55 -18.12 -23.35
CA GLN A 18 -0.65 -17.75 -22.61
C GLN A 18 -0.13 -17.01 -21.38
N THR A 19 -0.16 -15.69 -21.42
CA THR A 19 -0.06 -14.87 -20.22
C THR A 19 -1.33 -15.18 -19.43
N HIS A 20 -1.23 -16.11 -18.48
CA HIS A 20 -2.29 -16.37 -17.54
C HIS A 20 -2.59 -15.06 -16.83
N GLY A 21 -3.79 -14.51 -17.05
CA GLY A 21 -4.26 -13.32 -16.34
C GLY A 21 -4.41 -13.63 -14.84
N VAL A 22 -4.48 -12.59 -14.02
CA VAL A 22 -4.63 -12.74 -12.55
C VAL A 22 -5.81 -13.63 -12.17
N GLY A 23 -6.93 -13.58 -12.92
CA GLY A 23 -8.15 -14.36 -12.67
C GLY A 23 -7.97 -15.88 -12.77
N THR A 24 -6.91 -16.37 -13.41
CA THR A 24 -6.60 -17.82 -13.51
C THR A 24 -5.36 -18.22 -12.72
N PHE A 25 -4.73 -17.29 -12.03
CA PHE A 25 -3.46 -17.53 -11.34
C PHE A 25 -3.57 -18.72 -10.37
N TRP A 26 -4.50 -18.65 -9.44
CA TRP A 26 -4.69 -19.69 -8.42
C TRP A 26 -5.39 -20.98 -8.93
N GLN A 27 -5.80 -21.02 -10.19
CA GLN A 27 -6.26 -22.25 -10.85
C GLN A 27 -5.08 -23.09 -11.36
N THR A 28 -3.93 -22.45 -11.59
CA THR A 28 -2.72 -23.09 -12.14
C THR A 28 -1.56 -23.16 -11.14
N HIS A 29 -1.71 -22.53 -9.98
CA HIS A 29 -0.73 -22.52 -8.90
C HIS A 29 -1.38 -23.05 -7.62
N SER A 30 -0.65 -23.87 -6.89
CA SER A 30 -1.06 -24.41 -5.58
C SER A 30 -0.38 -23.65 -4.45
N ILE A 31 -0.98 -23.68 -3.27
CA ILE A 31 -0.34 -23.22 -2.04
C ILE A 31 0.67 -24.30 -1.62
N ASP A 32 1.95 -23.99 -1.71
CA ASP A 32 3.03 -24.85 -1.25
C ASP A 32 4.12 -23.97 -0.62
N TYR A 33 4.24 -24.04 0.69
CA TYR A 33 5.24 -23.31 1.48
C TYR A 33 6.35 -24.22 2.03
N SER A 34 6.52 -25.43 1.49
CA SER A 34 7.64 -26.31 1.81
C SER A 34 8.98 -25.69 1.43
N ASP A 35 8.98 -24.88 0.35
CA ASP A 35 10.04 -23.91 0.04
C ASP A 35 9.47 -22.48 0.20
N ILE A 36 9.73 -21.86 1.34
CA ILE A 36 9.17 -20.55 1.69
C ILE A 36 9.58 -19.46 0.70
N ARG A 37 10.79 -19.52 0.10
CA ARG A 37 11.23 -18.53 -0.88
C ARG A 37 10.49 -18.67 -2.20
N ALA A 38 10.33 -19.90 -2.67
CA ALA A 38 9.57 -20.16 -3.89
C ALA A 38 8.09 -19.74 -3.73
N ALA A 39 7.50 -19.95 -2.55
CA ALA A 39 6.16 -19.52 -2.23
C ALA A 39 6.04 -17.98 -2.17
N GLU A 40 7.02 -17.28 -1.57
CA GLU A 40 7.07 -15.82 -1.52
C GLU A 40 7.24 -15.23 -2.92
N ASP A 41 8.13 -15.78 -3.76
CA ASP A 41 8.31 -15.37 -5.16
C ASP A 41 7.02 -15.56 -5.98
N GLN A 42 6.30 -16.67 -5.77
CA GLN A 42 5.01 -16.94 -6.40
C GLN A 42 3.96 -15.91 -5.97
N PHE A 43 3.89 -15.62 -4.67
CA PHE A 43 2.98 -14.60 -4.16
C PHE A 43 3.33 -13.20 -4.68
N ALA A 44 4.61 -12.85 -4.78
CA ALA A 44 5.04 -11.58 -5.35
C ALA A 44 4.59 -11.44 -6.81
N GLN A 45 4.70 -12.49 -7.63
CA GLN A 45 4.16 -12.50 -9.00
C GLN A 45 2.65 -12.29 -9.02
N PHE A 46 1.90 -12.96 -8.12
CA PHE A 46 0.47 -12.72 -7.97
C PHE A 46 0.17 -11.27 -7.62
N ALA A 47 0.89 -10.69 -6.66
CA ALA A 47 0.69 -9.31 -6.22
C ALA A 47 0.92 -8.29 -7.34
N GLU A 48 1.97 -8.48 -8.15
CA GLU A 48 2.26 -7.63 -9.32
C GLU A 48 1.15 -7.73 -10.38
N LEU A 49 0.70 -8.94 -10.69
CA LEU A 49 -0.40 -9.17 -11.63
C LEU A 49 -1.71 -8.55 -11.12
N ALA A 50 -2.03 -8.72 -9.83
CA ALA A 50 -3.23 -8.18 -9.23
C ALA A 50 -3.23 -6.64 -9.20
N ALA A 51 -2.07 -6.03 -8.92
CA ALA A 51 -1.94 -4.57 -8.92
C ALA A 51 -2.06 -3.95 -10.33
N ALA A 52 -1.76 -4.70 -11.38
CA ALA A 52 -1.82 -4.26 -12.77
C ALA A 52 -3.14 -4.61 -13.49
N ALA A 53 -3.95 -5.50 -12.92
CA ALA A 53 -5.19 -5.98 -13.54
C ALA A 53 -6.37 -5.02 -13.33
N PRO A 54 -7.48 -5.18 -14.10
CA PRO A 54 -8.75 -4.57 -13.75
C PRO A 54 -9.18 -4.94 -12.34
N GLU A 55 -9.70 -3.97 -11.58
CA GLU A 55 -10.02 -4.14 -10.16
C GLU A 55 -10.91 -5.37 -9.89
N SER A 56 -11.98 -5.56 -10.68
CA SER A 56 -12.86 -6.71 -10.50
C SER A 56 -12.15 -8.06 -10.64
N GLU A 57 -11.26 -8.20 -11.62
CA GLU A 57 -10.49 -9.43 -11.83
C GLU A 57 -9.51 -9.69 -10.68
N ALA A 58 -8.89 -8.62 -10.19
CA ALA A 58 -7.96 -8.70 -9.07
C ALA A 58 -8.66 -9.06 -7.76
N LEU A 59 -9.87 -8.53 -7.52
CA LEU A 59 -10.68 -8.87 -6.34
C LEU A 59 -11.16 -10.32 -6.40
N ASP A 60 -11.61 -10.80 -7.57
CA ASP A 60 -12.00 -12.21 -7.75
C ASP A 60 -10.81 -13.16 -7.54
N ALA A 61 -9.63 -12.79 -8.01
CA ALA A 61 -8.42 -13.57 -7.80
C ALA A 61 -7.98 -13.58 -6.32
N MET A 62 -8.21 -12.50 -5.58
CA MET A 62 -8.00 -12.46 -4.12
C MET A 62 -8.96 -13.43 -3.41
N ASP A 63 -10.23 -13.49 -3.81
CA ASP A 63 -11.17 -14.49 -3.28
C ASP A 63 -10.67 -15.91 -3.53
N GLY A 64 -10.20 -16.18 -4.75
CA GLY A 64 -9.61 -17.48 -5.11
C GLY A 64 -8.40 -17.86 -4.26
N LEU A 65 -7.54 -16.91 -3.91
CA LEU A 65 -6.44 -17.14 -2.97
C LEU A 65 -6.97 -17.56 -1.59
N PHE A 66 -7.89 -16.79 -1.02
CA PHE A 66 -8.45 -17.09 0.31
C PHE A 66 -9.21 -18.41 0.35
N ASP A 67 -9.88 -18.81 -0.75
CA ASP A 67 -10.54 -20.11 -0.84
C ASP A 67 -9.55 -21.28 -0.73
N LEU A 68 -8.31 -21.11 -1.17
CA LEU A 68 -7.25 -22.10 -0.96
C LEU A 68 -6.66 -22.02 0.45
N LEU A 69 -6.43 -20.80 0.95
CA LEU A 69 -5.78 -20.58 2.24
C LEU A 69 -6.59 -21.07 3.44
N LYS A 70 -7.94 -20.95 3.40
CA LYS A 70 -8.79 -21.31 4.53
C LYS A 70 -8.71 -22.78 4.95
N GLU A 71 -8.21 -23.66 4.07
CA GLU A 71 -8.04 -25.08 4.35
C GLU A 71 -6.74 -25.38 5.14
N ASP A 72 -5.80 -24.43 5.20
CA ASP A 72 -4.51 -24.56 5.87
C ASP A 72 -4.21 -23.32 6.74
N PRO A 73 -4.43 -23.40 8.06
CA PRO A 73 -4.18 -22.28 8.98
C PRO A 73 -2.75 -21.76 8.98
N VAL A 74 -1.74 -22.60 8.70
CA VAL A 74 -0.34 -22.16 8.64
C VAL A 74 -0.09 -21.32 7.39
N ALA A 75 -0.55 -21.82 6.24
CA ALA A 75 -0.51 -21.04 5.00
C ALA A 75 -1.27 -19.72 5.16
N TYR A 76 -2.44 -19.75 5.79
CA TYR A 76 -3.25 -18.56 6.04
C TYR A 76 -2.44 -17.47 6.77
N TYR A 77 -1.75 -17.83 7.84
CA TYR A 77 -0.89 -16.91 8.59
C TYR A 77 0.24 -16.32 7.74
N ILE A 78 0.95 -17.16 7.01
CA ILE A 78 2.08 -16.75 6.15
C ILE A 78 1.61 -15.76 5.08
N TYR A 79 0.56 -16.13 4.37
CA TYR A 79 0.08 -15.32 3.23
C TYR A 79 -0.60 -14.04 3.68
N THR A 80 -1.28 -13.99 4.82
CA THR A 80 -1.85 -12.74 5.35
C THR A 80 -0.77 -11.73 5.72
N ASP A 81 0.41 -12.17 6.20
CA ASP A 81 1.55 -11.28 6.41
C ASP A 81 2.09 -10.73 5.08
N TRP A 82 2.26 -11.58 4.07
CA TRP A 82 2.69 -11.15 2.73
C TRP A 82 1.67 -10.20 2.07
N ILE A 83 0.38 -10.43 2.26
CA ILE A 83 -0.70 -9.52 1.81
C ILE A 83 -0.51 -8.13 2.44
N GLY A 84 -0.19 -8.08 3.73
CA GLY A 84 0.17 -6.83 4.41
C GLY A 84 1.39 -6.16 3.79
N GLY A 85 2.44 -6.92 3.51
CA GLY A 85 3.65 -6.44 2.84
C GLY A 85 3.39 -5.89 1.44
N ALA A 86 2.55 -6.58 0.65
CA ALA A 86 2.30 -6.20 -0.74
C ALA A 86 1.28 -5.06 -0.88
N PHE A 87 0.12 -5.15 -0.23
CA PHE A 87 -1.01 -4.25 -0.52
C PHE A 87 -1.22 -3.13 0.50
N TYR A 88 -0.68 -3.26 1.71
CA TYR A 88 -0.72 -2.21 2.73
C TYR A 88 0.56 -1.38 2.79
N ASN A 89 1.73 -2.01 2.75
CA ASN A 89 3.02 -1.36 2.94
C ASN A 89 3.18 -0.17 1.98
N MET A 90 3.56 0.97 2.53
CA MET A 90 3.69 2.25 1.79
C MET A 90 4.82 2.22 0.75
N LEU A 91 5.84 1.38 0.94
CA LEU A 91 6.96 1.17 0.01
C LEU A 91 6.63 0.18 -1.11
N SER A 92 5.53 -0.56 -0.98
CA SER A 92 5.18 -1.55 -1.98
C SER A 92 4.66 -0.90 -3.26
N PRO A 93 5.21 -1.26 -4.44
CA PRO A 93 4.66 -0.83 -5.72
C PRO A 93 3.27 -1.40 -6.00
N CYS A 94 2.89 -2.48 -5.29
CA CYS A 94 1.60 -3.14 -5.39
C CYS A 94 0.55 -2.59 -4.42
N ARG A 95 0.88 -1.54 -3.61
CA ARG A 95 -0.04 -0.99 -2.61
C ARG A 95 -1.40 -0.65 -3.21
N SER A 96 -2.47 -1.22 -2.64
CA SER A 96 -3.83 -1.10 -3.17
C SER A 96 -4.87 -1.13 -2.06
N VAL A 97 -5.63 -0.03 -1.94
CA VAL A 97 -6.75 0.05 -0.98
C VAL A 97 -7.84 -1.00 -1.26
N PRO A 98 -8.31 -1.19 -2.51
CA PRO A 98 -9.32 -2.21 -2.79
C PRO A 98 -8.85 -3.63 -2.46
N LEU A 99 -7.63 -4.01 -2.87
CA LEU A 99 -7.11 -5.36 -2.63
C LEU A 99 -6.88 -5.64 -1.14
N TYR A 100 -6.32 -4.66 -0.42
CA TYR A 100 -6.14 -4.81 1.03
C TYR A 100 -7.49 -4.87 1.77
N SER A 101 -8.46 -4.04 1.39
CA SER A 101 -9.80 -4.06 1.97
C SER A 101 -10.50 -5.41 1.75
N LYS A 102 -10.39 -5.95 0.54
CA LYS A 102 -10.92 -7.27 0.19
C LYS A 102 -10.28 -8.38 1.03
N ALA A 103 -8.95 -8.34 1.17
CA ALA A 103 -8.24 -9.30 2.01
C ALA A 103 -8.71 -9.23 3.47
N VAL A 104 -8.88 -8.03 4.03
CA VAL A 104 -9.37 -7.86 5.41
C VAL A 104 -10.80 -8.38 5.58
N GLU A 105 -11.68 -8.18 4.58
CA GLU A 105 -13.02 -8.76 4.59
C GLU A 105 -12.97 -10.29 4.67
N ARG A 106 -12.09 -10.93 3.89
CA ARG A 106 -11.90 -12.39 3.94
C ARG A 106 -11.29 -12.84 5.28
N ILE A 107 -10.28 -12.15 5.79
CA ILE A 107 -9.65 -12.46 7.08
C ILE A 107 -10.69 -12.52 8.21
N VAL A 108 -11.63 -11.57 8.23
CA VAL A 108 -12.70 -11.54 9.23
C VAL A 108 -13.75 -12.61 8.96
N ALA A 109 -14.14 -12.83 7.70
CA ALA A 109 -15.23 -13.74 7.34
C ALA A 109 -14.85 -15.21 7.46
N ASP A 110 -13.61 -15.58 7.13
CA ASP A 110 -13.16 -16.97 7.13
C ASP A 110 -12.98 -17.54 8.55
N GLY A 111 -12.79 -16.68 9.56
CA GLY A 111 -12.71 -17.06 10.98
C GLY A 111 -11.52 -17.96 11.34
N VAL A 112 -10.46 -17.94 10.53
CA VAL A 112 -9.22 -18.68 10.79
C VAL A 112 -8.39 -17.98 11.85
N LEU A 113 -8.33 -16.64 11.81
CA LEU A 113 -7.68 -15.81 12.82
C LEU A 113 -8.67 -15.43 13.92
N SER A 114 -8.19 -15.37 15.16
CA SER A 114 -8.95 -14.82 16.28
C SER A 114 -9.09 -13.30 16.18
N GLU A 115 -10.02 -12.71 16.94
CA GLU A 115 -10.26 -11.25 16.94
C GLU A 115 -8.99 -10.45 17.23
N SER A 116 -8.21 -10.85 18.20
CA SER A 116 -6.94 -10.18 18.55
C SER A 116 -5.88 -10.28 17.46
N GLU A 117 -5.96 -11.27 16.57
CA GLU A 117 -5.04 -11.46 15.44
C GLU A 117 -5.46 -10.67 14.23
N TYR A 118 -6.77 -10.50 13.97
CA TYR A 118 -7.23 -9.74 12.81
C TYR A 118 -7.46 -8.24 13.09
N GLU A 119 -7.60 -7.82 14.35
CA GLU A 119 -7.79 -6.40 14.71
C GLU A 119 -6.74 -5.46 14.09
N PRO A 120 -5.43 -5.80 14.04
CA PRO A 120 -4.43 -4.98 13.37
C PRO A 120 -4.69 -4.77 11.88
N PHE A 121 -5.28 -5.75 11.19
CA PHE A 121 -5.63 -5.62 9.76
C PHE A 121 -6.80 -4.66 9.57
N LEU A 122 -7.81 -4.70 10.45
CA LEU A 122 -8.92 -3.73 10.48
C LEU A 122 -8.39 -2.31 10.66
N GLN A 123 -7.51 -2.10 11.65
CA GLN A 123 -6.93 -0.78 11.91
C GLN A 123 -6.12 -0.25 10.72
N ARG A 124 -5.31 -1.11 10.09
CA ARG A 124 -4.55 -0.74 8.87
C ARG A 124 -5.48 -0.37 7.72
N ARG A 125 -6.58 -1.10 7.53
CA ARG A 125 -7.60 -0.77 6.52
C ARG A 125 -8.21 0.60 6.78
N GLU A 126 -8.52 0.96 8.03
CA GLU A 126 -9.04 2.28 8.40
C GLU A 126 -8.03 3.38 8.06
N TRP A 127 -6.76 3.22 8.41
CA TRP A 127 -5.74 4.21 8.06
C TRP A 127 -5.63 4.43 6.55
N MET A 128 -5.82 3.40 5.73
CA MET A 128 -5.79 3.53 4.27
C MET A 128 -6.96 4.35 3.69
N GLN A 129 -8.02 4.60 4.46
CA GLN A 129 -9.16 5.41 4.00
C GLN A 129 -8.90 6.91 4.13
N TYR A 130 -7.93 7.33 4.95
CA TYR A 130 -7.65 8.74 5.18
C TYR A 130 -6.60 9.30 4.23
N ASN A 131 -6.76 10.57 3.89
CA ASN A 131 -5.78 11.38 3.18
C ASN A 131 -5.29 10.77 1.84
N ARG A 132 -6.19 10.11 1.11
CA ARG A 132 -5.92 9.65 -0.25
C ARG A 132 -5.91 10.84 -1.19
N LYS A 133 -5.16 10.75 -2.29
CA LYS A 133 -5.15 11.78 -3.33
C LYS A 133 -6.56 12.09 -3.81
N GLY A 134 -6.95 13.36 -3.78
CA GLY A 134 -8.27 13.86 -4.15
C GLY A 134 -9.27 13.95 -2.99
N ASP A 135 -9.01 13.31 -1.84
CA ASP A 135 -9.87 13.44 -0.66
C ASP A 135 -9.70 14.81 0.01
N VAL A 136 -10.71 15.23 0.78
CA VAL A 136 -10.52 16.31 1.73
C VAL A 136 -9.60 15.85 2.86
N ALA A 137 -8.52 16.60 3.09
CA ALA A 137 -7.52 16.22 4.07
C ALA A 137 -8.09 16.19 5.49
N THR A 138 -7.74 15.13 6.22
CA THR A 138 -8.09 14.95 7.63
C THR A 138 -6.80 15.01 8.46
N VAL A 139 -6.58 16.16 9.12
CA VAL A 139 -5.44 16.37 10.03
C VAL A 139 -5.99 16.96 11.32
N PRO A 140 -6.21 16.13 12.35
CA PRO A 140 -6.74 16.60 13.63
C PRO A 140 -5.86 17.73 14.21
N GLY A 141 -6.48 18.79 14.67
CA GLY A 141 -5.79 19.93 15.29
C GLY A 141 -5.18 20.95 14.31
N ALA A 142 -5.22 20.72 12.98
CA ALA A 142 -4.73 21.66 11.99
C ALA A 142 -5.83 22.22 11.09
N SER A 143 -5.69 23.50 10.69
CA SER A 143 -6.50 24.12 9.64
C SER A 143 -5.67 24.27 8.37
N LEU A 144 -6.02 23.49 7.34
CA LEU A 144 -5.23 23.39 6.11
C LEU A 144 -5.77 24.20 4.93
N LYS A 145 -6.97 24.82 5.08
CA LYS A 145 -7.58 25.61 4.01
C LYS A 145 -6.91 26.98 3.83
N GLY A 146 -6.86 27.43 2.59
CA GLY A 146 -6.37 28.76 2.22
C GLY A 146 -4.88 28.80 1.82
N ARG A 147 -4.13 27.73 2.02
CA ARG A 147 -2.70 27.66 1.64
C ARG A 147 -2.30 26.23 1.28
N ARG A 148 -1.44 26.08 0.28
CA ARG A 148 -0.83 24.79 -0.02
C ARG A 148 0.07 24.40 1.16
N THR A 149 -0.10 23.19 1.68
CA THR A 149 0.53 22.75 2.93
C THR A 149 1.20 21.38 2.76
N LEU A 150 2.46 21.31 3.18
CA LEU A 150 3.18 20.05 3.39
C LEU A 150 2.87 19.57 4.81
N VAL A 151 2.27 18.39 4.93
CA VAL A 151 1.97 17.76 6.21
C VAL A 151 2.94 16.63 6.44
N LEU A 152 3.69 16.67 7.53
CA LEU A 152 4.60 15.61 7.96
C LEU A 152 4.05 14.97 9.23
N VAL A 153 3.85 13.66 9.20
CA VAL A 153 3.49 12.86 10.38
C VAL A 153 4.76 12.22 10.94
N LEU A 154 4.99 12.38 12.21
CA LEU A 154 6.23 11.95 12.86
C LEU A 154 5.98 11.34 14.24
N ASP A 155 6.81 10.38 14.61
CA ASP A 155 6.93 9.93 16.00
C ASP A 155 7.95 10.79 16.72
N LEU A 156 7.54 11.38 17.85
CA LEU A 156 8.34 12.31 18.64
C LEU A 156 9.60 11.66 19.25
N GLY A 157 9.60 10.34 19.43
CA GLY A 157 10.73 9.57 19.93
C GLY A 157 11.71 9.09 18.85
N CYS A 158 11.41 9.31 17.58
CA CYS A 158 12.15 8.73 16.45
C CYS A 158 13.26 9.66 15.94
N PRO A 159 14.54 9.25 15.93
CA PRO A 159 15.64 10.09 15.40
C PRO A 159 15.50 10.43 13.93
N SER A 160 15.08 9.51 13.07
CA SER A 160 14.88 9.74 11.64
C SER A 160 13.76 10.75 11.35
N CYS A 161 12.79 10.90 12.25
CA CYS A 161 11.76 11.93 12.14
C CYS A 161 12.32 13.34 12.30
N ARG A 162 13.34 13.54 13.15
CA ARG A 162 14.06 14.82 13.27
C ARG A 162 14.80 15.15 11.97
N GLU A 163 15.53 14.18 11.42
CA GLU A 163 16.25 14.34 10.15
C GLU A 163 15.30 14.68 9.00
N ALA A 164 14.13 14.05 8.96
CA ALA A 164 13.08 14.35 7.97
C ALA A 164 12.57 15.80 8.09
N LEU A 165 12.34 16.31 9.30
CA LEU A 165 11.95 17.71 9.52
C LEU A 165 13.00 18.69 8.98
N GLU A 166 14.27 18.47 9.31
CA GLU A 166 15.39 19.32 8.89
C GLU A 166 15.58 19.27 7.37
N LYS A 167 15.57 18.08 6.79
CA LYS A 167 15.70 17.86 5.34
C LYS A 167 14.58 18.53 4.56
N LEU A 168 13.32 18.31 4.94
CA LEU A 168 12.17 18.93 4.28
C LEU A 168 12.12 20.46 4.50
N ALA A 169 12.60 20.97 5.64
CA ALA A 169 12.70 22.41 5.88
C ALA A 169 13.72 23.07 4.95
N ALA A 170 14.83 22.39 4.65
CA ALA A 170 15.91 22.88 3.79
C ALA A 170 15.62 22.71 2.29
N GLU A 171 14.63 21.88 1.92
CA GLU A 171 14.33 21.54 0.53
C GLU A 171 13.72 22.74 -0.22
N PRO A 172 14.35 23.25 -1.29
CA PRO A 172 13.87 24.42 -2.04
C PRO A 172 12.47 24.26 -2.63
N ALA A 173 12.07 23.03 -2.97
CA ALA A 173 10.73 22.72 -3.49
C ALA A 173 9.61 23.12 -2.52
N TRP A 174 9.90 23.19 -1.23
CA TRP A 174 8.94 23.55 -0.17
C TRP A 174 9.10 24.97 0.38
N ALA A 175 9.97 25.80 -0.19
CA ALA A 175 10.28 27.15 0.32
C ALA A 175 9.05 28.06 0.45
N GLN A 176 8.07 27.92 -0.46
CA GLN A 176 6.84 28.71 -0.48
C GLN A 176 5.61 27.94 0.02
N THR A 177 5.81 26.75 0.59
CA THR A 177 4.74 25.86 1.06
C THR A 177 4.64 25.97 2.58
N ALA A 178 3.44 26.13 3.10
CA ALA A 178 3.21 26.03 4.54
C ALA A 178 3.55 24.61 5.02
N ARG A 179 4.00 24.48 6.26
CA ARG A 179 4.45 23.22 6.82
C ARG A 179 3.77 22.95 8.14
N VAL A 180 3.15 21.79 8.26
CA VAL A 180 2.53 21.30 9.49
C VAL A 180 3.17 19.97 9.87
N ALA A 181 3.67 19.89 11.09
CA ALA A 181 4.19 18.67 11.68
C ALA A 181 3.17 18.10 12.67
N VAL A 182 2.71 16.89 12.41
CA VAL A 182 1.80 16.16 13.29
C VAL A 182 2.62 15.23 14.16
N GLY A 183 2.80 15.58 15.42
CA GLY A 183 3.54 14.79 16.39
C GLY A 183 2.68 13.69 17.01
N CYS A 184 3.15 12.46 16.95
CA CYS A 184 2.54 11.30 17.57
C CYS A 184 3.50 10.70 18.62
N GLY A 185 2.97 9.89 19.55
CA GLY A 185 3.80 9.23 20.56
C GLY A 185 4.24 10.14 21.71
N TYR A 186 5.26 9.69 22.45
CA TYR A 186 5.79 10.36 23.64
C TYR A 186 7.10 11.09 23.29
N GLY A 187 7.23 12.33 23.70
CA GLY A 187 8.44 13.13 23.50
C GLY A 187 8.14 14.61 23.34
N SER A 188 9.15 15.36 22.96
CA SER A 188 9.02 16.75 22.55
C SER A 188 9.43 16.90 21.09
N ALA A 189 8.66 17.67 20.33
CA ALA A 189 9.07 18.00 18.96
C ALA A 189 10.43 18.67 18.96
N PRO A 190 11.27 18.38 17.96
CA PRO A 190 12.45 19.14 17.70
C PRO A 190 12.05 20.56 17.30
N ASP A 191 12.77 21.55 17.83
CA ASP A 191 12.57 22.96 17.44
C ASP A 191 13.25 23.22 16.09
N VAL A 192 12.52 22.93 15.01
CA VAL A 192 12.93 23.20 13.64
C VAL A 192 12.11 24.39 13.11
N PRO A 193 12.74 25.52 12.78
CA PRO A 193 12.04 26.71 12.33
C PRO A 193 11.20 26.48 11.07
N GLY A 194 10.05 27.15 11.00
CA GLY A 194 9.16 27.13 9.82
C GLY A 194 8.15 26.00 9.78
N TRP A 195 8.03 25.21 10.85
CA TRP A 195 6.98 24.23 11.06
C TRP A 195 5.95 24.73 12.07
N GLU A 196 4.67 24.52 11.75
CA GLU A 196 3.56 24.59 12.70
C GLU A 196 3.37 23.19 13.29
N TYR A 197 3.42 23.06 14.61
CA TYR A 197 3.32 21.77 15.27
C TYR A 197 1.93 21.55 15.84
N VAL A 198 1.35 20.39 15.59
CA VAL A 198 0.09 19.93 16.19
C VAL A 198 0.30 18.58 16.87
N TYR A 199 -0.38 18.36 17.99
CA TYR A 199 -0.25 17.15 18.82
C TYR A 199 -1.64 16.62 19.14
N PRO A 200 -2.34 16.04 18.16
CA PRO A 200 -3.68 15.54 18.40
C PRO A 200 -3.63 14.26 19.23
N GLU A 201 -4.41 14.20 20.31
CA GLU A 201 -4.53 13.00 21.16
C GLU A 201 -4.99 11.76 20.37
N ASN A 202 -5.77 11.96 19.32
CA ASN A 202 -6.31 10.91 18.45
C ASN A 202 -5.51 10.72 17.14
N ALA A 203 -4.25 11.13 17.08
CA ALA A 203 -3.44 10.97 15.85
C ALA A 203 -3.43 9.53 15.34
N GLY A 204 -3.31 8.54 16.22
CA GLY A 204 -3.30 7.12 15.88
C GLY A 204 -4.61 6.58 15.30
N SER A 205 -5.74 7.32 15.37
CA SER A 205 -6.97 6.92 14.69
C SER A 205 -6.99 7.30 13.21
N VAL A 206 -6.11 8.23 12.79
CA VAL A 206 -6.04 8.76 11.41
C VAL A 206 -4.74 8.34 10.71
N PHE A 207 -3.66 8.21 11.46
CA PHE A 207 -2.32 7.94 10.93
C PHE A 207 -1.74 6.65 11.50
N ASP A 208 -1.10 5.87 10.63
CA ASP A 208 -0.24 4.78 11.08
C ASP A 208 1.07 5.35 11.61
N ILE A 209 1.19 5.41 12.93
CA ILE A 209 2.38 5.93 13.62
C ILE A 209 3.60 5.02 13.45
N HIS A 210 3.43 3.75 13.07
CA HIS A 210 4.53 2.81 12.80
C HIS A 210 5.17 3.03 11.43
N MET A 211 4.52 3.80 10.55
CA MET A 211 5.02 4.13 9.22
C MET A 211 5.66 5.53 9.15
N THR A 212 5.99 6.13 10.31
CA THR A 212 6.61 7.46 10.37
C THR A 212 8.14 7.39 10.13
N PRO A 213 8.75 8.44 9.54
CA PRO A 213 8.15 9.71 9.09
C PRO A 213 7.53 9.61 7.71
N VAL A 214 6.30 10.10 7.56
CA VAL A 214 5.62 10.18 6.26
C VAL A 214 5.07 11.59 6.03
N TYR A 215 5.04 12.02 4.78
CA TYR A 215 4.44 13.30 4.42
C TYR A 215 3.43 13.15 3.28
N PHE A 216 2.55 14.13 3.16
CA PHE A 216 1.65 14.32 2.03
C PHE A 216 1.41 15.82 1.82
N VAL A 217 0.90 16.18 0.65
CA VAL A 217 0.66 17.58 0.28
C VAL A 217 -0.82 17.84 0.17
N VAL A 218 -1.26 18.94 0.76
CA VAL A 218 -2.64 19.42 0.73
C VAL A 218 -2.68 20.72 -0.09
N ALA A 219 -3.57 20.78 -1.07
CA ALA A 219 -3.82 21.97 -1.87
C ALA A 219 -4.54 23.07 -1.04
N ALA A 220 -4.58 24.29 -1.57
CA ALA A 220 -5.16 25.42 -0.88
C ALA A 220 -6.67 25.30 -0.62
N ASP A 221 -7.38 24.47 -1.38
CA ASP A 221 -8.79 24.16 -1.18
C ASP A 221 -9.05 23.12 -0.07
N GLY A 222 -7.98 22.52 0.45
CA GLY A 222 -8.01 21.49 1.49
C GLY A 222 -8.04 20.06 0.97
N THR A 223 -7.88 19.85 -0.35
CA THR A 223 -7.79 18.49 -0.92
C THR A 223 -6.37 17.97 -0.92
N VAL A 224 -6.20 16.66 -0.80
CA VAL A 224 -4.89 15.98 -0.86
C VAL A 224 -4.40 15.98 -2.30
N GLU A 225 -3.30 16.70 -2.54
CA GLU A 225 -2.65 16.82 -3.85
C GLU A 225 -1.78 15.60 -4.17
N SER A 226 -1.04 15.10 -3.18
CA SER A 226 -0.25 13.88 -3.28
C SER A 226 -0.49 13.01 -2.05
N GLY A 227 -0.62 11.69 -2.24
CA GLY A 227 -0.74 10.74 -1.15
C GLY A 227 0.53 10.63 -0.31
N TYR A 228 0.51 9.74 0.67
CA TYR A 228 1.61 9.50 1.59
C TYR A 228 2.91 9.12 0.88
N THR A 229 4.01 9.72 1.32
CA THR A 229 5.38 9.46 0.86
C THR A 229 6.28 9.34 2.08
N LEU A 230 7.20 8.38 2.10
CA LEU A 230 8.23 8.31 3.14
C LEU A 230 9.19 9.49 3.05
N ALA A 231 9.52 10.06 4.19
CA ALA A 231 10.46 11.19 4.32
C ALA A 231 11.82 10.66 4.81
N LEU A 232 12.52 9.86 3.96
CA LEU A 232 13.83 9.28 4.28
C LEU A 232 14.99 10.07 3.68
#